data_5582c723f27cc6b6c557699d794466c0
#
_entry.id   5582c723f27cc6b6c557699d794466c0
#
_cell.length_a   1.000
_cell.length_b   1.000
_cell.length_c   1.000
_cell.angle_alpha   90.00
_cell.angle_beta   90.00
_cell.angle_gamma   90.00
#
_symmetry.space_group_name_H-M   'P 1'
#
loop_
_entity.id
_entity.type
_entity.pdbx_description
1 polymer ?
#
loop_
_entity_poly.entity_id
_entity_poly.type
_entity_poly.pdbx_seq_one_letter_code
_entity_poly.pdbx_strand_id
1 'polypeptide(L)' 'MEITHLPEDNLFKTVVDGYTAYVTYIIRDGKLDIRHTIVPPEIGGRGIAAQLVKATYDYALKHHLQPIATCSYAVVWLQR' A
#
# COMPACT_ATOMS: atom_id res chain seq x y z
N MET A 1 5.99 -11.69 7.57
CA MET A 1 5.02 -10.60 7.74
C MET A 1 3.80 -10.90 6.90
N GLU A 2 2.63 -10.87 7.51
CA GLU A 2 1.38 -11.17 6.83
C GLU A 2 0.64 -9.89 6.48
N ILE A 3 0.29 -9.73 5.22
CA ILE A 3 -0.44 -8.56 4.74
C ILE A 3 -1.88 -8.97 4.48
N THR A 4 -2.82 -8.23 5.07
CA THR A 4 -4.25 -8.47 4.93
C THR A 4 -4.85 -7.40 4.02
N HIS A 5 -5.62 -7.83 3.03
CA HIS A 5 -6.34 -6.92 2.14
C HIS A 5 -7.79 -6.79 2.61
N LEU A 6 -8.24 -5.55 2.78
CA LEU A 6 -9.62 -5.23 3.15
C LEU A 6 -10.22 -4.40 2.03
N PRO A 7 -10.75 -5.04 0.97
CA PRO A 7 -11.23 -4.30 -0.20
C PRO A 7 -12.40 -3.37 0.10
N GLU A 8 -13.23 -3.71 1.08
CA GLU A 8 -14.35 -2.85 1.47
C GLU A 8 -13.88 -1.52 2.04
N ASP A 9 -12.67 -1.50 2.61
CA ASP A 9 -12.09 -0.30 3.20
C ASP A 9 -11.00 0.30 2.32
N ASN A 10 -10.77 -0.28 1.14
CA ASN A 10 -9.71 0.14 0.21
C ASN A 10 -8.36 0.22 0.92
N LEU A 11 -7.97 -0.89 1.57
CA LEU A 11 -6.85 -0.85 2.49
C LEU A 11 -6.10 -2.19 2.50
N PHE A 12 -4.77 -2.10 2.55
CA PHE A 12 -3.89 -3.23 2.88
C PHE A 12 -3.23 -2.92 4.20
N LYS A 13 -3.15 -3.88 5.10
CA LYS A 13 -2.53 -3.67 6.40
C LYS A 13 -1.70 -4.85 6.83
N THR A 14 -0.82 -4.61 7.79
CA THR A 14 -0.07 -5.65 8.49
C THR A 14 0.14 -5.23 9.93
N VAL A 15 0.30 -6.20 10.82
CA VAL A 15 0.60 -5.94 12.22
C VAL A 15 1.97 -6.53 12.54
N VAL A 16 2.87 -5.69 13.05
CA VAL A 16 4.23 -6.09 13.41
C VAL A 16 4.49 -5.60 14.84
N ASP A 17 4.87 -6.52 15.71
CA ASP A 17 5.15 -6.19 17.13
C ASP A 17 4.01 -5.42 17.78
N GLY A 18 2.76 -5.75 17.44
CA GLY A 18 1.58 -5.10 18.00
C GLY A 18 1.22 -3.75 17.37
N TYR A 19 2.00 -3.28 16.39
CA TYR A 19 1.73 -2.02 15.70
C TYR A 19 1.17 -2.28 14.33
N THR A 20 0.16 -1.50 13.93
CA THR A 20 -0.49 -1.65 12.62
C THR A 20 0.08 -0.65 11.63
N ALA A 21 0.58 -1.16 10.51
CA ALA A 21 0.96 -0.35 9.36
C ALA A 21 -0.06 -0.60 8.24
N TYR A 22 -0.34 0.42 7.43
CA TYR A 22 -1.34 0.24 6.38
C TYR A 22 -1.10 1.19 5.21
N VAL A 23 -1.70 0.83 4.07
CA VAL A 23 -1.74 1.67 2.87
C VAL A 23 -3.20 1.76 2.44
N THR A 24 -3.63 2.96 2.05
CA THR A 24 -4.98 3.18 1.52
C THR A 24 -4.91 3.52 0.05
N TYR A 25 -5.96 3.17 -0.69
CA TYR A 25 -6.01 3.42 -2.12
C TYR A 25 -7.45 3.75 -2.54
N ILE A 26 -7.59 4.29 -3.76
CA ILE A 26 -8.89 4.52 -4.39
C ILE A 26 -8.82 3.94 -5.80
N ILE A 27 -9.89 3.27 -6.23
CA ILE A 27 -9.99 2.76 -7.60
C ILE A 27 -10.99 3.64 -8.34
N ARG A 28 -10.56 4.17 -9.49
CA ARG A 28 -11.40 5.02 -10.30
C ARG A 28 -10.89 5.04 -11.75
N ASP A 29 -11.80 4.91 -12.69
CA ASP A 29 -11.50 5.04 -14.14
C ASP A 29 -10.37 4.10 -14.60
N GLY A 30 -10.39 2.85 -14.11
CA GLY A 30 -9.41 1.86 -14.51
C GLY A 30 -8.04 2.06 -13.85
N LYS A 31 -7.95 2.91 -12.83
CA LYS A 31 -6.71 3.21 -12.12
C LYS A 31 -6.86 2.90 -10.64
N LEU A 32 -5.77 2.46 -10.03
CA LEU A 32 -5.68 2.31 -8.58
C LEU A 32 -4.70 3.36 -8.08
N ASP A 33 -5.22 4.33 -7.31
CA ASP A 33 -4.43 5.44 -6.79
C ASP A 33 -4.06 5.16 -5.33
N ILE A 34 -2.76 5.00 -5.08
CA ILE A 34 -2.26 4.78 -3.72
C ILE A 34 -2.21 6.13 -3.01
N ARG A 35 -3.03 6.28 -1.96
CA ARG A 35 -3.27 7.58 -1.32
C ARG A 35 -2.39 7.84 -0.11
N HIS A 36 -2.28 6.88 0.79
CA HIS A 36 -1.55 7.05 2.04
C HIS A 36 -0.83 5.77 2.40
N THR A 37 0.39 5.89 2.91
CA THR A 37 1.16 4.78 3.43
C THR A 37 1.62 5.19 4.83
N ILE A 38 1.13 4.48 5.84
CA ILE A 38 1.37 4.82 7.25
C ILE A 38 2.09 3.67 7.93
N VAL A 39 3.27 3.94 8.46
CA VAL A 39 4.04 2.98 9.23
C VAL A 39 4.45 3.65 10.55
N PRO A 40 3.99 3.11 11.71
CA PRO A 40 4.40 3.68 12.99
C PRO A 40 5.92 3.67 13.15
N PRO A 41 6.51 4.72 13.75
CA PRO A 41 7.96 4.80 13.91
C PRO A 41 8.55 3.64 14.70
N GLU A 42 7.78 3.03 15.61
CA GLU A 42 8.23 1.88 16.40
C GLU A 42 8.62 0.68 15.54
N ILE A 43 8.06 0.57 14.35
CA ILE A 43 8.37 -0.51 13.42
C ILE A 43 8.95 0.01 12.12
N GLY A 44 9.41 1.25 12.10
CA GLY A 44 10.04 1.85 10.93
C GLY A 44 11.40 1.22 10.62
N GLY A 45 11.88 1.41 9.39
CA GLY A 45 13.18 0.92 8.99
C GLY A 45 13.25 -0.56 8.69
N ARG A 46 12.10 -1.26 8.61
CA ARG A 46 12.05 -2.71 8.37
C ARG A 46 11.53 -3.06 6.97
N GLY A 47 11.41 -2.07 6.10
CA GLY A 47 10.91 -2.31 4.73
C GLY A 47 9.41 -2.58 4.65
N ILE A 48 8.65 -2.27 5.69
CA ILE A 48 7.22 -2.55 5.75
C ILE A 48 6.44 -1.74 4.72
N ALA A 49 6.76 -0.44 4.60
CA ALA A 49 6.09 0.42 3.64
C ALA A 49 6.26 -0.09 2.22
N ALA A 50 7.48 -0.52 1.85
CA ALA A 50 7.75 -1.05 0.52
C ALA A 50 6.94 -2.31 0.24
N GLN A 51 6.79 -3.17 1.23
CA GLN A 51 6.03 -4.41 1.05
C GLN A 51 4.54 -4.13 0.93
N LEU A 52 4.01 -3.17 1.68
CA LEU A 52 2.61 -2.76 1.57
C LEU A 52 2.30 -2.15 0.20
N VAL A 53 3.17 -1.26 -0.28
CA VAL A 53 3.00 -0.65 -1.60
C VAL A 53 3.12 -1.70 -2.69
N LYS A 54 4.07 -2.64 -2.57
CA LYS A 54 4.22 -3.71 -3.54
C LYS A 54 2.96 -4.58 -3.60
N ALA A 55 2.38 -4.93 -2.45
CA ALA A 55 1.17 -5.74 -2.42
C ALA A 55 0.02 -5.02 -3.14
N THR A 56 -0.09 -3.72 -2.94
CA THR A 56 -1.12 -2.91 -3.59
C THR A 56 -0.87 -2.83 -5.11
N TYR A 57 0.39 -2.65 -5.50
CA TYR A 57 0.79 -2.61 -6.90
C TYR A 57 0.46 -3.93 -7.60
N ASP A 58 0.83 -5.05 -6.98
CA ASP A 58 0.56 -6.39 -7.55
C ASP A 58 -0.94 -6.62 -7.68
N TYR A 59 -1.73 -6.16 -6.72
CA TYR A 59 -3.18 -6.26 -6.79
C TYR A 59 -3.73 -5.48 -7.99
N ALA A 60 -3.22 -4.27 -8.21
CA ALA A 60 -3.64 -3.45 -9.34
C ALA A 60 -3.38 -4.16 -10.66
N LEU A 61 -2.18 -4.70 -10.85
CA LEU A 61 -1.82 -5.40 -12.07
C LEU A 61 -2.67 -6.65 -12.27
N LYS A 62 -2.94 -7.40 -11.21
CA LYS A 62 -3.75 -8.60 -11.26
C LYS A 62 -5.18 -8.30 -11.74
N HIS A 63 -5.69 -7.13 -11.39
CA HIS A 63 -7.05 -6.72 -11.75
C HIS A 63 -7.09 -5.76 -12.94
N HIS A 64 -5.99 -5.69 -13.69
CA HIS A 64 -5.90 -4.86 -14.91
C HIS A 64 -6.14 -3.38 -14.64
N LEU A 65 -5.70 -2.91 -13.46
CA LEU A 65 -5.77 -1.51 -13.09
C LEU A 65 -4.39 -0.87 -13.26
N GLN A 66 -4.37 0.37 -13.70
CA GLN A 66 -3.12 1.11 -13.78
C GLN A 66 -2.76 1.66 -12.40
N PRO A 67 -1.63 1.25 -11.81
CA PRO A 67 -1.23 1.80 -10.52
C PRO A 67 -0.69 3.22 -10.68
N ILE A 68 -1.25 4.14 -9.90
CA ILE A 68 -0.79 5.51 -9.79
C ILE A 68 -0.69 5.85 -8.30
N ALA A 69 -0.13 7.00 -7.98
CA ALA A 69 0.05 7.36 -6.57
C ALA A 69 -0.08 8.85 -6.35
N THR A 70 -0.78 9.22 -5.27
CA THR A 70 -0.79 10.57 -4.73
C THR A 70 0.09 10.63 -3.48
N CYS A 71 0.27 9.49 -2.79
CA CYS A 71 1.17 9.38 -1.65
C CYS A 71 2.61 9.58 -2.09
N SER A 72 3.34 10.50 -1.42
CA SER A 72 4.72 10.81 -1.80
C SER A 72 5.64 9.59 -1.76
N TYR A 73 5.48 8.71 -0.77
CA TYR A 73 6.27 7.49 -0.69
C TYR A 73 6.02 6.59 -1.89
N ALA A 74 4.74 6.37 -2.21
CA ALA A 74 4.38 5.48 -3.30
C ALA A 74 4.78 6.04 -4.66
N VAL A 75 4.75 7.37 -4.83
CA VAL A 75 5.25 8.01 -6.06
C VAL A 75 6.70 7.63 -6.29
N VAL A 76 7.54 7.76 -5.27
CA VAL A 76 8.96 7.41 -5.38
C VAL A 76 9.12 5.91 -5.65
N TRP A 77 8.35 5.07 -4.95
CA TRP A 77 8.42 3.63 -5.13
C TRP A 77 8.08 3.21 -6.57
N LEU A 78 7.03 3.82 -7.16
CA LEU A 78 6.61 3.49 -8.52
C LEU A 78 7.62 3.92 -9.58
N GLN A 79 8.52 4.84 -9.26
CA GLN A 79 9.54 5.34 -10.19
C GLN A 79 10.78 4.46 -10.24
N ARG A 80 10.87 3.44 -9.43
CA ARG A 80 12.04 2.56 -9.39
C ARG A 80 12.02 1.53 -10.51
#